data_20757cad5c369880a9a794dcb8c76e6c
#
_entry.id   20757cad5c369880a9a794dcb8c76e6c
#
_cell.length_a   1.000
_cell.length_b   1.000
_cell.length_c   1.000
_cell.angle_alpha   90.00
_cell.angle_beta   90.00
_cell.angle_gamma   90.00
#
_symmetry.space_group_name_H-M   'P 1'
#
loop_
_entity.id
_entity.type
_entity.pdbx_description
1 polymer ?
#
loop_
_entity_poly.entity_id
_entity_poly.type
_entity_poly.pdbx_seq_one_letter_code
_entity_poly.pdbx_strand_id
1 'polypeptide(L)'
;MLAVLKNRTYRHLFLAQVIALLGTGLATVALGLQAYELSAGSAGAVLGTALAIKMIAYVVVAPVATAFTERLPRRAMLVSLDLIRAAVALCLPFITGVWQAYVLIFILQAASAAFTPTFQASIPDVLPDEDDYTNALSLSRLAYDLEKVGSPLLAAALLALMSYHNLYLGTVVGFLASASLVVSVLLPDPKPSEPRSIYERTTRGIRLYLTVPRLRGLLALNLAVAAGGSMVFVNTVVLVQGTYGLGERYTAMALAAFGLGSMLAALFLPRLLKTTPDRPVMLSGTAILVVALMVGLMATSYWALVGLWAVIGIGYSLVLTPSGRILRRSASPEDRPALFAAQFALSHGCWLITYPLAGWMGATAGIPATYVALAAITGIGAIAAARLWPSVEIDDSHVHTDLDASHPHVAGAAVAATGGYRHSHAFVTDRHHRH
;
A
#
# COMPACT_ATOMS: atom_id res chain seq x y z
N MET A 1 1.91 17.72 -13.46
CA MET A 1 1.19 16.45 -13.24
C MET A 1 0.08 16.17 -14.24
N LEU A 2 -0.98 17.00 -14.34
CA LEU A 2 -2.12 16.68 -15.23
C LEU A 2 -1.80 16.76 -16.73
N ALA A 3 -0.67 17.36 -17.12
CA ALA A 3 -0.26 17.47 -18.53
C ALA A 3 -0.08 16.09 -19.20
N VAL A 4 0.36 15.07 -18.45
CA VAL A 4 0.54 13.70 -18.96
C VAL A 4 -0.77 13.04 -19.40
N LEU A 5 -1.92 13.50 -18.89
CA LEU A 5 -3.24 13.03 -19.33
C LEU A 5 -3.62 13.52 -20.74
N LYS A 6 -2.86 14.42 -21.35
CA LYS A 6 -3.00 14.76 -22.78
C LYS A 6 -2.63 13.58 -23.68
N ASN A 7 -1.69 12.73 -23.24
CA ASN A 7 -1.40 11.48 -23.93
C ASN A 7 -2.62 10.54 -23.83
N ARG A 8 -3.23 10.22 -24.98
CA ARG A 8 -4.45 9.40 -25.04
C ARG A 8 -4.24 8.01 -24.44
N THR A 9 -3.13 7.35 -24.77
CA THR A 9 -2.84 6.00 -24.28
C THR A 9 -2.68 5.99 -22.77
N TYR A 10 -1.87 6.91 -22.22
CA TYR A 10 -1.70 7.00 -20.78
C TYR A 10 -3.01 7.38 -20.06
N ARG A 11 -3.79 8.30 -20.60
CA ARG A 11 -5.09 8.68 -20.03
C ARG A 11 -6.04 7.48 -19.90
N HIS A 12 -6.13 6.63 -20.92
CA HIS A 12 -6.98 5.43 -20.89
C HIS A 12 -6.44 4.41 -19.87
N LEU A 13 -5.13 4.20 -19.80
CA LEU A 13 -4.51 3.36 -18.79
C LEU A 13 -4.76 3.87 -17.37
N PHE A 14 -4.60 5.16 -17.15
CA PHE A 14 -4.84 5.79 -15.85
C PHE A 14 -6.30 5.68 -15.40
N LEU A 15 -7.25 5.96 -16.31
CA LEU A 15 -8.68 5.79 -16.03
C LEU A 15 -9.03 4.33 -15.76
N ALA A 16 -8.45 3.38 -16.52
CA ALA A 16 -8.59 1.95 -16.26
C ALA A 16 -8.12 1.59 -14.84
N GLN A 17 -6.95 2.09 -14.43
CA GLN A 17 -6.43 1.89 -13.07
C GLN A 17 -7.38 2.45 -12.00
N VAL A 18 -7.84 3.69 -12.14
CA VAL A 18 -8.73 4.34 -11.15
C VAL A 18 -10.03 3.56 -11.00
N ILE A 19 -10.66 3.19 -12.12
CA ILE A 19 -11.93 2.46 -12.13
C ILE A 19 -11.74 1.05 -11.53
N ALA A 20 -10.68 0.35 -11.90
CA ALA A 20 -10.37 -0.97 -11.35
C ALA A 20 -10.09 -0.92 -9.84
N LEU A 21 -9.39 0.11 -9.35
CA LEU A 21 -9.13 0.31 -7.93
C LEU A 21 -10.42 0.58 -7.15
N LEU A 22 -11.31 1.45 -7.66
CA LEU A 22 -12.63 1.69 -7.05
C LEU A 22 -13.46 0.39 -6.98
N GLY A 23 -13.45 -0.41 -8.05
CA GLY A 23 -14.10 -1.72 -8.07
C GLY A 23 -13.51 -2.68 -7.02
N THR A 24 -12.20 -2.72 -6.87
CA THR A 24 -11.51 -3.52 -5.84
C THR A 24 -11.89 -3.08 -4.43
N GLY A 25 -12.00 -1.78 -4.21
CA GLY A 25 -12.41 -1.22 -2.92
C GLY A 25 -13.87 -1.56 -2.58
N LEU A 26 -14.79 -1.50 -3.55
CA LEU A 26 -16.19 -1.95 -3.37
C LEU A 26 -16.23 -3.43 -2.98
N ALA A 27 -15.47 -4.30 -3.67
CA ALA A 27 -15.36 -5.73 -3.33
C ALA A 27 -14.82 -5.93 -1.91
N THR A 28 -13.90 -5.10 -1.45
CA THR A 28 -13.33 -5.18 -0.09
C THR A 28 -14.39 -4.87 0.98
N VAL A 29 -15.22 -3.85 0.76
CA VAL A 29 -16.35 -3.53 1.67
C VAL A 29 -17.39 -4.66 1.65
N ALA A 30 -17.81 -5.10 0.46
CA ALA A 30 -18.77 -6.18 0.32
C ALA A 30 -18.29 -7.49 0.98
N LEU A 31 -17.00 -7.80 0.85
CA LEU A 31 -16.40 -8.97 1.49
C LEU A 31 -16.46 -8.90 3.02
N GLY A 32 -16.23 -7.72 3.60
CA GLY A 32 -16.37 -7.53 5.04
C GLY A 32 -17.78 -7.82 5.53
N LEU A 33 -18.79 -7.34 4.80
CA LEU A 33 -20.20 -7.58 5.11
C LEU A 33 -20.58 -9.04 4.92
N GLN A 34 -20.13 -9.67 3.83
CA GLN A 34 -20.37 -11.08 3.56
C GLN A 34 -19.68 -12.01 4.58
N ALA A 35 -18.47 -11.67 5.01
CA ALA A 35 -17.78 -12.40 6.08
C ALA A 35 -18.59 -12.39 7.38
N TYR A 36 -19.24 -11.27 7.68
CA TYR A 36 -20.12 -11.18 8.85
C TYR A 36 -21.34 -12.10 8.71
N GLU A 37 -21.98 -12.12 7.56
CA GLU A 37 -23.16 -12.98 7.30
C GLU A 37 -22.83 -14.48 7.32
N LEU A 38 -21.71 -14.90 6.70
CA LEU A 38 -21.34 -16.31 6.57
C LEU A 38 -20.72 -16.92 7.83
N SER A 39 -20.29 -16.13 8.80
CA SER A 39 -19.36 -16.58 9.85
C SER A 39 -19.99 -16.87 11.22
N ALA A 40 -21.31 -16.68 11.39
CA ALA A 40 -22.02 -16.96 12.64
C ALA A 40 -21.29 -16.50 13.92
N GLY A 41 -20.71 -15.28 13.91
CA GLY A 41 -20.02 -14.69 15.06
C GLY A 41 -18.49 -14.66 14.97
N SER A 42 -17.88 -15.28 13.97
CA SER A 42 -16.41 -15.25 13.75
C SER A 42 -15.97 -14.36 12.57
N ALA A 43 -16.74 -13.32 12.25
CA ALA A 43 -16.53 -12.44 11.10
C ALA A 43 -15.12 -11.83 11.03
N GLY A 44 -14.58 -11.41 12.17
CA GLY A 44 -13.22 -10.88 12.25
C GLY A 44 -12.17 -11.91 11.83
N ALA A 45 -12.29 -13.17 12.27
CA ALA A 45 -11.37 -14.23 11.88
C ALA A 45 -11.47 -14.54 10.38
N VAL A 46 -12.69 -14.61 9.83
CA VAL A 46 -12.92 -14.83 8.40
C VAL A 46 -12.34 -13.71 7.56
N LEU A 47 -12.64 -12.46 7.91
CA LEU A 47 -12.15 -11.29 7.18
C LEU A 47 -10.62 -11.14 7.33
N GLY A 48 -10.08 -11.34 8.52
CA GLY A 48 -8.64 -11.30 8.77
C GLY A 48 -7.88 -12.33 7.95
N THR A 49 -8.42 -13.57 7.84
CA THR A 49 -7.86 -14.62 6.99
C THR A 49 -7.96 -14.27 5.50
N ALA A 50 -9.10 -13.74 5.05
CA ALA A 50 -9.29 -13.31 3.67
C ALA A 50 -8.29 -12.21 3.27
N LEU A 51 -8.07 -11.23 4.15
CA LEU A 51 -7.08 -10.18 3.95
C LEU A 51 -5.64 -10.71 4.03
N ALA A 52 -5.35 -11.71 4.85
CA ALA A 52 -4.06 -12.40 4.85
C ALA A 52 -3.80 -13.12 3.52
N ILE A 53 -4.81 -13.80 2.97
CA ILE A 53 -4.74 -14.42 1.64
C ILE A 53 -4.42 -13.39 0.56
N LYS A 54 -5.04 -12.20 0.63
CA LYS A 54 -4.67 -11.07 -0.23
C LYS A 54 -3.19 -10.72 -0.11
N MET A 55 -2.64 -10.64 1.10
CA MET A 55 -1.23 -10.31 1.32
C MET A 55 -0.30 -11.41 0.79
N ILE A 56 -0.66 -12.67 0.96
CA ILE A 56 0.08 -13.80 0.38
C ILE A 56 0.13 -13.66 -1.15
N ALA A 57 -1.00 -13.39 -1.78
CA ALA A 57 -1.04 -13.17 -3.23
C ALA A 57 -0.12 -12.02 -3.67
N TYR A 58 -0.11 -10.89 -2.96
CA TYR A 58 0.76 -9.76 -3.28
C TYR A 58 2.24 -10.06 -3.07
N VAL A 59 2.61 -10.78 -2.02
CA VAL A 59 4.02 -11.10 -1.73
C VAL A 59 4.57 -12.19 -2.65
N VAL A 60 3.74 -13.19 -3.00
CA VAL A 60 4.18 -14.37 -3.77
C VAL A 60 3.93 -14.17 -5.27
N VAL A 61 2.73 -13.72 -5.66
CA VAL A 61 2.34 -13.67 -7.07
C VAL A 61 2.94 -12.47 -7.80
N ALA A 62 3.04 -11.30 -7.16
CA ALA A 62 3.54 -10.11 -7.84
C ALA A 62 4.98 -10.27 -8.38
N PRO A 63 5.96 -10.83 -7.65
CA PRO A 63 7.30 -11.08 -8.19
C PRO A 63 7.31 -12.07 -9.35
N VAL A 64 6.48 -13.13 -9.27
CA VAL A 64 6.34 -14.12 -10.35
C VAL A 64 5.72 -13.48 -11.57
N ALA A 65 4.64 -12.71 -11.41
CA ALA A 65 3.97 -12.01 -12.50
C ALA A 65 4.91 -11.05 -13.24
N THR A 66 5.80 -10.36 -12.51
CA THR A 66 6.78 -9.44 -13.12
C THR A 66 7.66 -10.14 -14.15
N ALA A 67 8.03 -11.41 -13.94
CA ALA A 67 8.81 -12.18 -14.91
C ALA A 67 8.05 -12.45 -16.22
N PHE A 68 6.74 -12.53 -16.16
CA PHE A 68 5.90 -12.74 -17.34
C PHE A 68 5.61 -11.43 -18.09
N THR A 69 5.61 -10.28 -17.41
CA THR A 69 5.38 -8.97 -18.04
C THR A 69 6.43 -8.62 -19.08
N GLU A 70 7.61 -9.20 -18.98
CA GLU A 70 8.73 -9.02 -19.94
C GLU A 70 8.59 -9.88 -21.20
N ARG A 71 7.70 -10.89 -21.19
CA ARG A 71 7.58 -11.91 -22.26
C ARG A 71 6.24 -11.91 -22.96
N LEU A 72 5.17 -11.49 -22.29
CA LEU A 72 3.81 -11.53 -22.82
C LEU A 72 3.35 -10.14 -23.28
N PRO A 73 2.50 -10.06 -24.34
CA PRO A 73 1.90 -8.81 -24.76
C PRO A 73 1.13 -8.15 -23.60
N ARG A 74 1.57 -6.98 -23.18
CA ARG A 74 1.06 -6.29 -21.98
C ARG A 74 -0.44 -6.02 -22.06
N ARG A 75 -0.93 -5.65 -23.25
CA ARG A 75 -2.36 -5.42 -23.49
C ARG A 75 -3.19 -6.68 -23.22
N ALA A 76 -2.78 -7.82 -23.79
CA ALA A 76 -3.48 -9.08 -23.57
C ALA A 76 -3.44 -9.50 -22.10
N MET A 77 -2.30 -9.32 -21.44
CA MET A 77 -2.14 -9.62 -20.01
C MET A 77 -3.07 -8.77 -19.14
N LEU A 78 -3.08 -7.45 -19.31
CA LEU A 78 -3.95 -6.54 -18.55
C LEU A 78 -5.43 -6.89 -18.74
N VAL A 79 -5.87 -7.10 -20.00
CA VAL A 79 -7.25 -7.46 -20.32
C VAL A 79 -7.64 -8.80 -19.71
N SER A 80 -6.80 -9.83 -19.85
CA SER A 80 -7.07 -11.15 -19.27
C SER A 80 -7.20 -11.11 -17.75
N LEU A 81 -6.34 -10.34 -17.07
CA LEU A 81 -6.40 -10.16 -15.62
C LEU A 81 -7.68 -9.44 -15.18
N ASP A 82 -8.13 -8.44 -15.94
CA ASP A 82 -9.40 -7.76 -15.66
C ASP A 82 -10.60 -8.68 -15.86
N LEU A 83 -10.59 -9.50 -16.92
CA LEU A 83 -11.66 -10.48 -17.17
C LEU A 83 -11.71 -11.56 -16.09
N ILE A 84 -10.56 -12.07 -15.63
CA ILE A 84 -10.49 -13.01 -14.50
C ILE A 84 -11.09 -12.36 -13.25
N ARG A 85 -10.70 -11.12 -12.94
CA ARG A 85 -11.22 -10.37 -11.77
C ARG A 85 -12.73 -10.15 -11.88
N ALA A 86 -13.24 -9.79 -13.05
CA ALA A 86 -14.67 -9.62 -13.30
C ALA A 86 -15.44 -10.93 -13.11
N ALA A 87 -14.93 -12.03 -13.68
CA ALA A 87 -15.54 -13.35 -13.53
C ALA A 87 -15.60 -13.80 -12.06
N VAL A 88 -14.50 -13.63 -11.33
CA VAL A 88 -14.46 -13.96 -9.89
C VAL A 88 -15.42 -13.07 -9.09
N ALA A 89 -15.44 -11.76 -9.35
CA ALA A 89 -16.36 -10.84 -8.67
C ALA A 89 -17.83 -11.19 -8.94
N LEU A 90 -18.15 -11.70 -10.12
CA LEU A 90 -19.49 -12.16 -10.47
C LEU A 90 -19.90 -13.41 -9.68
N CYS A 91 -18.94 -14.26 -9.30
CA CYS A 91 -19.22 -15.48 -8.52
C CYS A 91 -19.38 -15.18 -7.01
N LEU A 92 -18.77 -14.11 -6.47
CA LEU A 92 -18.76 -13.82 -5.04
C LEU A 92 -20.16 -13.70 -4.39
N PRO A 93 -21.19 -13.10 -5.01
CA PRO A 93 -22.52 -13.01 -4.41
C PRO A 93 -23.20 -14.36 -4.17
N PHE A 94 -22.77 -15.42 -4.85
CA PHE A 94 -23.43 -16.74 -4.86
C PHE A 94 -22.74 -17.77 -3.95
N ILE A 95 -21.70 -17.39 -3.23
CA ILE A 95 -21.02 -18.30 -2.31
C ILE A 95 -21.88 -18.57 -1.08
N THR A 96 -21.82 -19.83 -0.62
CA THR A 96 -22.55 -20.33 0.55
C THR A 96 -21.64 -20.75 1.69
N GLY A 97 -20.33 -20.76 1.47
CA GLY A 97 -19.35 -21.20 2.45
C GLY A 97 -18.06 -20.38 2.44
N VAL A 98 -17.48 -20.24 3.61
CA VAL A 98 -16.26 -19.44 3.85
C VAL A 98 -15.08 -19.90 2.98
N TRP A 99 -14.91 -21.21 2.77
CA TRP A 99 -13.82 -21.74 1.95
C TRP A 99 -13.91 -21.29 0.48
N GLN A 100 -15.13 -21.13 -0.05
CA GLN A 100 -15.36 -20.61 -1.40
C GLN A 100 -14.91 -19.15 -1.50
N ALA A 101 -15.22 -18.37 -0.46
CA ALA A 101 -14.72 -17.00 -0.35
C ALA A 101 -13.18 -16.96 -0.43
N TYR A 102 -12.49 -17.81 0.34
CA TYR A 102 -11.02 -17.83 0.36
C TYR A 102 -10.41 -18.16 -1.00
N VAL A 103 -10.96 -19.15 -1.70
CA VAL A 103 -10.49 -19.54 -3.05
C VAL A 103 -10.70 -18.40 -4.04
N LEU A 104 -11.91 -17.83 -4.10
CA LEU A 104 -12.22 -16.74 -5.02
C LEU A 104 -11.42 -15.49 -4.72
N ILE A 105 -11.21 -15.15 -3.44
CA ILE A 105 -10.38 -14.02 -3.03
C ILE A 105 -8.94 -14.25 -3.44
N PHE A 106 -8.40 -15.46 -3.26
CA PHE A 106 -7.03 -15.75 -3.71
C PHE A 106 -6.88 -15.51 -5.22
N ILE A 107 -7.82 -16.01 -6.04
CA ILE A 107 -7.78 -15.83 -7.50
C ILE A 107 -7.92 -14.35 -7.86
N LEU A 108 -8.86 -13.62 -7.25
CA LEU A 108 -9.05 -12.18 -7.46
C LEU A 108 -7.80 -11.39 -7.14
N GLN A 109 -7.19 -11.68 -5.99
CA GLN A 109 -6.03 -10.94 -5.50
C GLN A 109 -4.75 -11.35 -6.23
N ALA A 110 -4.62 -12.60 -6.67
CA ALA A 110 -3.53 -13.04 -7.53
C ALA A 110 -3.55 -12.30 -8.88
N ALA A 111 -4.73 -12.18 -9.49
CA ALA A 111 -4.89 -11.39 -10.72
C ALA A 111 -4.59 -9.90 -10.47
N SER A 112 -5.02 -9.32 -9.34
CA SER A 112 -4.72 -7.94 -8.97
C SER A 112 -3.23 -7.71 -8.70
N ALA A 113 -2.56 -8.66 -8.04
CA ALA A 113 -1.13 -8.63 -7.78
C ALA A 113 -0.29 -8.71 -9.07
N ALA A 114 -0.79 -9.40 -10.09
CA ALA A 114 -0.15 -9.44 -11.41
C ALA A 114 -0.45 -8.18 -12.25
N PHE A 115 -1.61 -7.58 -12.08
CA PHE A 115 -2.02 -6.37 -12.84
C PHE A 115 -1.10 -5.18 -12.54
N THR A 116 -0.83 -4.92 -11.28
CA THR A 116 -0.05 -3.74 -10.84
C THR A 116 1.34 -3.65 -11.50
N PRO A 117 2.21 -4.67 -11.45
CA PRO A 117 3.51 -4.59 -12.09
C PRO A 117 3.41 -4.53 -13.61
N THR A 118 2.42 -5.21 -14.23
CA THR A 118 2.18 -5.14 -15.68
C THR A 118 1.81 -3.72 -16.11
N PHE A 119 0.92 -3.07 -15.36
CA PHE A 119 0.52 -1.69 -15.59
C PHE A 119 1.72 -0.74 -15.43
N GLN A 120 2.45 -0.84 -14.33
CA GLN A 120 3.61 0.02 -14.06
C GLN A 120 4.72 -0.15 -15.10
N ALA A 121 4.95 -1.38 -15.58
CA ALA A 121 5.91 -1.64 -16.65
C ALA A 121 5.50 -1.04 -18.01
N SER A 122 4.20 -0.77 -18.21
CA SER A 122 3.71 -0.15 -19.45
C SER A 122 3.90 1.37 -19.49
N ILE A 123 4.04 2.03 -18.33
CA ILE A 123 4.11 3.49 -18.23
C ILE A 123 5.33 4.07 -18.99
N PRO A 124 6.58 3.59 -18.77
CA PRO A 124 7.76 4.17 -19.43
C PRO A 124 7.78 3.96 -20.95
N ASP A 125 7.09 2.91 -21.46
CA ASP A 125 6.99 2.70 -22.88
C ASP A 125 5.99 3.65 -23.56
N VAL A 126 5.00 4.14 -22.82
CA VAL A 126 4.00 5.11 -23.28
C VAL A 126 4.46 6.54 -23.05
N LEU A 127 5.22 6.77 -21.99
CA LEU A 127 5.79 8.07 -21.57
C LEU A 127 7.30 7.92 -21.39
N PRO A 128 8.09 8.05 -22.49
CA PRO A 128 9.54 7.86 -22.43
C PRO A 128 10.28 9.03 -21.76
N ASP A 129 9.65 10.20 -21.64
CA ASP A 129 10.22 11.35 -20.95
C ASP A 129 10.24 11.12 -19.44
N GLU A 130 11.36 11.43 -18.77
CA GLU A 130 11.56 11.16 -17.33
C GLU A 130 10.64 11.98 -16.43
N ASP A 131 10.36 13.23 -16.81
CA ASP A 131 9.45 14.11 -16.05
C ASP A 131 8.00 13.63 -16.19
N ASP A 132 7.60 13.24 -17.40
CA ASP A 132 6.28 12.66 -17.68
C ASP A 132 6.09 11.32 -16.95
N TYR A 133 7.10 10.45 -16.96
CA TYR A 133 7.11 9.20 -16.20
C TYR A 133 6.96 9.44 -14.69
N THR A 134 7.72 10.39 -14.14
CA THR A 134 7.64 10.76 -12.71
C THR A 134 6.26 11.32 -12.35
N ASN A 135 5.68 12.13 -13.21
CA ASN A 135 4.33 12.66 -13.05
C ASN A 135 3.27 11.55 -13.11
N ALA A 136 3.44 10.56 -13.99
CA ALA A 136 2.57 9.39 -14.10
C ALA A 136 2.60 8.51 -12.84
N LEU A 137 3.78 8.26 -12.28
CA LEU A 137 3.91 7.53 -11.00
C LEU A 137 3.22 8.27 -9.85
N SER A 138 3.34 9.60 -9.83
CA SER A 138 2.67 10.44 -8.82
C SER A 138 1.14 10.37 -8.94
N LEU A 139 0.61 10.38 -10.18
CA LEU A 139 -0.83 10.19 -10.43
C LEU A 139 -1.31 8.79 -10.04
N SER A 140 -0.53 7.74 -10.37
CA SER A 140 -0.85 6.37 -9.92
C SER A 140 -0.90 6.27 -8.41
N ARG A 141 0.02 6.92 -7.69
CA ARG A 141 -0.02 6.97 -6.23
C ARG A 141 -1.27 7.66 -5.72
N LEU A 142 -1.65 8.79 -6.32
CA LEU A 142 -2.88 9.51 -5.99
C LEU A 142 -4.12 8.63 -6.23
N ALA A 143 -4.14 7.79 -7.29
CA ALA A 143 -5.22 6.86 -7.55
C ALA A 143 -5.38 5.82 -6.42
N TYR A 144 -4.29 5.26 -5.90
CA TYR A 144 -4.32 4.36 -4.74
C TYR A 144 -4.81 5.05 -3.46
N ASP A 145 -4.44 6.31 -3.25
CA ASP A 145 -4.90 7.06 -2.07
C ASP A 145 -6.38 7.45 -2.23
N LEU A 146 -6.83 7.76 -3.44
CA LEU A 146 -8.23 8.03 -3.76
C LEU A 146 -9.11 6.78 -3.57
N GLU A 147 -8.62 5.59 -3.91
CA GLU A 147 -9.32 4.32 -3.69
C GLU A 147 -9.66 4.11 -2.22
N LYS A 148 -8.72 4.37 -1.31
CA LYS A 148 -8.91 4.19 0.14
C LYS A 148 -10.01 5.06 0.73
N VAL A 149 -10.25 6.23 0.14
CA VAL A 149 -11.28 7.18 0.57
C VAL A 149 -12.55 7.02 -0.27
N GLY A 150 -12.39 6.97 -1.59
CA GLY A 150 -13.48 6.99 -2.55
C GLY A 150 -14.32 5.71 -2.49
N SER A 151 -13.68 4.55 -2.31
CA SER A 151 -14.40 3.28 -2.32
C SER A 151 -15.34 3.11 -1.12
N PRO A 152 -14.95 3.37 0.15
CA PRO A 152 -15.89 3.34 1.26
C PRO A 152 -17.01 4.38 1.16
N LEU A 153 -16.72 5.60 0.65
CA LEU A 153 -17.73 6.61 0.42
C LEU A 153 -18.73 6.18 -0.65
N LEU A 154 -18.24 5.64 -1.76
CA LEU A 154 -19.08 5.10 -2.83
C LEU A 154 -19.91 3.92 -2.33
N ALA A 155 -19.30 3.00 -1.57
CA ALA A 155 -20.00 1.88 -0.95
C ALA A 155 -21.12 2.37 -0.02
N ALA A 156 -20.86 3.36 0.84
CA ALA A 156 -21.87 3.93 1.74
C ALA A 156 -23.05 4.55 0.97
N ALA A 157 -22.77 5.24 -0.13
CA ALA A 157 -23.79 5.82 -0.99
C ALA A 157 -24.64 4.74 -1.69
N LEU A 158 -24.01 3.69 -2.21
CA LEU A 158 -24.68 2.58 -2.88
C LEU A 158 -25.51 1.73 -1.90
N LEU A 159 -24.99 1.46 -0.70
CA LEU A 159 -25.70 0.72 0.35
C LEU A 159 -26.92 1.48 0.90
N ALA A 160 -27.07 2.78 0.60
CA ALA A 160 -28.30 3.49 0.87
C ALA A 160 -29.45 3.12 -0.09
N LEU A 161 -29.12 2.54 -1.25
CA LEU A 161 -30.04 2.24 -2.35
C LEU A 161 -30.17 0.75 -2.66
N MET A 162 -29.18 -0.07 -2.28
CA MET A 162 -29.10 -1.49 -2.64
C MET A 162 -28.39 -2.31 -1.57
N SER A 163 -28.53 -3.64 -1.59
CA SER A 163 -27.83 -4.56 -0.70
C SER A 163 -26.33 -4.66 -1.06
N TYR A 164 -25.52 -5.14 -0.11
CA TYR A 164 -24.07 -5.28 -0.31
C TYR A 164 -23.71 -6.29 -1.43
N HIS A 165 -24.55 -7.28 -1.71
CA HIS A 165 -24.36 -8.20 -2.83
C HIS A 165 -24.23 -7.46 -4.17
N ASN A 166 -24.96 -6.34 -4.33
CA ASN A 166 -24.91 -5.53 -5.55
C ASN A 166 -23.61 -4.69 -5.66
N LEU A 167 -22.84 -4.53 -4.59
CA LEU A 167 -21.52 -3.90 -4.68
C LEU A 167 -20.55 -4.71 -5.55
N TYR A 168 -20.71 -6.05 -5.56
CA TYR A 168 -19.95 -6.90 -6.46
C TYR A 168 -20.26 -6.64 -7.95
N LEU A 169 -21.52 -6.27 -8.28
CA LEU A 169 -21.84 -5.84 -9.65
C LEU A 169 -21.09 -4.55 -10.03
N GLY A 170 -21.00 -3.61 -9.11
CA GLY A 170 -20.15 -2.42 -9.30
C GLY A 170 -18.69 -2.77 -9.55
N THR A 171 -18.17 -3.77 -8.85
CA THR A 171 -16.82 -4.32 -9.08
C THR A 171 -16.66 -4.93 -10.46
N VAL A 172 -17.63 -5.75 -10.90
CA VAL A 172 -17.66 -6.34 -12.24
C VAL A 172 -17.65 -5.29 -13.32
N VAL A 173 -18.54 -4.29 -13.20
CA VAL A 173 -18.61 -3.15 -14.13
C VAL A 173 -17.27 -2.40 -14.15
N GLY A 174 -16.65 -2.19 -13.00
CA GLY A 174 -15.34 -1.55 -12.88
C GLY A 174 -14.25 -2.29 -13.66
N PHE A 175 -14.14 -3.62 -13.51
CA PHE A 175 -13.13 -4.42 -14.22
C PHE A 175 -13.43 -4.51 -15.72
N LEU A 176 -14.69 -4.64 -16.14
CA LEU A 176 -15.04 -4.65 -17.56
C LEU A 176 -14.79 -3.30 -18.22
N ALA A 177 -15.07 -2.19 -17.53
CA ALA A 177 -14.75 -0.85 -18.01
C ALA A 177 -13.24 -0.64 -18.12
N SER A 178 -12.45 -1.12 -17.12
CA SER A 178 -10.98 -1.12 -17.19
C SER A 178 -10.48 -1.89 -18.41
N ALA A 179 -10.93 -3.13 -18.60
CA ALA A 179 -10.58 -3.96 -19.75
C ALA A 179 -10.91 -3.26 -21.08
N SER A 180 -12.08 -2.64 -21.19
CA SER A 180 -12.53 -1.90 -22.38
C SER A 180 -11.61 -0.70 -22.68
N LEU A 181 -11.21 0.05 -21.65
CA LEU A 181 -10.25 1.15 -21.80
C LEU A 181 -8.87 0.67 -22.27
N VAL A 182 -8.38 -0.46 -21.73
CA VAL A 182 -7.10 -1.06 -22.14
C VAL A 182 -7.20 -1.57 -23.59
N VAL A 183 -8.32 -2.17 -23.99
CA VAL A 183 -8.55 -2.62 -25.38
C VAL A 183 -8.58 -1.45 -26.36
N SER A 184 -9.05 -0.27 -25.95
CA SER A 184 -9.19 0.91 -26.79
C SER A 184 -7.88 1.59 -27.17
N VAL A 185 -6.73 1.13 -26.64
CA VAL A 185 -5.40 1.67 -26.92
C VAL A 185 -4.42 0.58 -27.34
N LEU A 186 -3.41 0.97 -28.12
CA LEU A 186 -2.30 0.10 -28.48
C LEU A 186 -1.18 0.32 -27.44
N LEU A 187 -0.70 -0.76 -26.86
CA LEU A 187 0.46 -0.75 -25.97
C LEU A 187 1.66 -1.30 -26.73
N PRO A 188 2.85 -0.68 -26.56
CA PRO A 188 4.08 -1.22 -27.13
C PRO A 188 4.36 -2.62 -26.57
N ASP A 189 4.90 -3.48 -27.41
CA ASP A 189 5.38 -4.79 -26.98
C ASP A 189 6.61 -4.64 -26.07
N PRO A 190 6.76 -5.52 -25.08
CA PRO A 190 7.91 -5.46 -24.18
C PRO A 190 9.21 -5.65 -24.95
N LYS A 191 10.18 -4.78 -24.71
CA LYS A 191 11.54 -4.97 -25.23
C LYS A 191 12.22 -6.08 -24.43
N PRO A 192 12.86 -7.07 -25.09
CA PRO A 192 13.62 -8.09 -24.38
C PRO A 192 14.69 -7.41 -23.51
N SER A 193 14.63 -7.59 -22.22
CA SER A 193 15.69 -7.17 -21.27
C SER A 193 16.61 -8.36 -21.01
N GLU A 194 17.88 -8.07 -20.70
CA GLU A 194 18.79 -9.12 -20.28
C GLU A 194 18.19 -9.92 -19.08
N PRO A 195 18.20 -11.24 -19.14
CA PRO A 195 17.59 -12.09 -18.11
C PRO A 195 18.37 -11.96 -16.81
N ARG A 196 17.94 -11.07 -15.91
CA ARG A 196 18.38 -11.06 -14.52
C ARG A 196 17.45 -11.93 -13.69
N SER A 197 18.03 -12.79 -12.84
CA SER A 197 17.26 -13.65 -11.94
C SER A 197 16.31 -12.82 -11.05
N ILE A 198 15.04 -13.25 -10.96
CA ILE A 198 14.03 -12.64 -10.06
C ILE A 198 14.56 -12.63 -8.63
N TYR A 199 15.22 -13.69 -8.22
CA TYR A 199 15.85 -13.83 -6.91
C TYR A 199 16.87 -12.72 -6.64
N GLU A 200 17.71 -12.42 -7.62
CA GLU A 200 18.76 -11.40 -7.50
C GLU A 200 18.19 -9.98 -7.40
N ARG A 201 17.16 -9.68 -8.17
CA ARG A 201 16.43 -8.38 -8.12
C ARG A 201 15.74 -8.19 -6.77
N THR A 202 15.06 -9.22 -6.28
CA THR A 202 14.29 -9.16 -5.03
C THR A 202 15.21 -9.13 -3.80
N THR A 203 16.23 -9.99 -3.76
CA THR A 203 17.16 -10.04 -2.62
C THR A 203 18.03 -8.79 -2.53
N ARG A 204 18.45 -8.20 -3.66
CA ARG A 204 19.20 -6.93 -3.66
C ARG A 204 18.40 -5.80 -3.02
N GLY A 205 17.14 -5.65 -3.42
CA GLY A 205 16.26 -4.61 -2.86
C GLY A 205 16.05 -4.78 -1.35
N ILE A 206 15.83 -6.02 -0.89
CA ILE A 206 15.65 -6.31 0.55
C ILE A 206 16.96 -6.06 1.33
N ARG A 207 18.11 -6.47 0.81
CA ARG A 207 19.40 -6.19 1.45
C ARG A 207 19.63 -4.69 1.56
N LEU A 208 19.47 -3.94 0.48
CA LEU A 208 19.58 -2.48 0.46
C LEU A 208 18.62 -1.84 1.47
N TYR A 209 17.38 -2.33 1.54
CA TYR A 209 16.39 -1.82 2.48
C TYR A 209 16.81 -2.04 3.94
N LEU A 210 17.36 -3.21 4.27
CA LEU A 210 17.75 -3.57 5.63
C LEU A 210 19.11 -3.01 6.05
N THR A 211 19.95 -2.54 5.14
CA THR A 211 21.23 -1.88 5.48
C THR A 211 21.03 -0.42 5.88
N VAL A 212 20.06 0.29 5.28
CA VAL A 212 19.84 1.72 5.52
C VAL A 212 19.05 1.96 6.82
N PRO A 213 19.62 2.64 7.84
CA PRO A 213 18.97 2.80 9.15
C PRO A 213 17.58 3.45 9.08
N ARG A 214 17.39 4.50 8.25
CA ARG A 214 16.08 5.15 8.09
C ARG A 214 15.04 4.24 7.46
N LEU A 215 15.44 3.26 6.62
CA LEU A 215 14.52 2.29 6.03
C LEU A 215 14.13 1.18 7.02
N ARG A 216 15.05 0.76 7.89
CA ARG A 216 14.68 -0.10 9.03
C ARG A 216 13.68 0.57 9.95
N GLY A 217 13.88 1.86 10.23
CA GLY A 217 12.89 2.67 10.94
C GLY A 217 11.55 2.74 10.19
N LEU A 218 11.57 2.94 8.87
CA LEU A 218 10.37 2.93 8.04
C LEU A 218 9.64 1.58 8.10
N LEU A 219 10.36 0.45 8.11
CA LEU A 219 9.75 -0.88 8.26
C LEU A 219 9.03 -1.02 9.60
N ALA A 220 9.65 -0.56 10.69
CA ALA A 220 9.02 -0.56 12.01
C ALA A 220 7.77 0.32 12.05
N LEU A 221 7.77 1.47 11.37
CA LEU A 221 6.61 2.33 11.20
C LEU A 221 5.51 1.67 10.34
N ASN A 222 5.89 0.91 9.30
CA ASN A 222 4.93 0.13 8.50
C ASN A 222 4.23 -0.94 9.35
N LEU A 223 4.95 -1.60 10.26
CA LEU A 223 4.35 -2.55 11.19
C LEU A 223 3.35 -1.85 12.13
N ALA A 224 3.70 -0.67 12.65
CA ALA A 224 2.81 0.12 13.49
C ALA A 224 1.53 0.54 12.75
N VAL A 225 1.66 0.99 11.51
CA VAL A 225 0.53 1.34 10.65
C VAL A 225 -0.33 0.12 10.32
N ALA A 226 0.31 -1.01 10.02
CA ALA A 226 -0.41 -2.26 9.74
C ALA A 226 -1.21 -2.71 10.96
N ALA A 227 -0.66 -2.61 12.16
CA ALA A 227 -1.37 -2.93 13.40
C ALA A 227 -2.59 -1.99 13.62
N GLY A 228 -2.39 -0.67 13.55
CA GLY A 228 -3.49 0.30 13.72
C GLY A 228 -4.56 0.14 12.65
N GLY A 229 -4.17 -0.02 11.38
CA GLY A 229 -5.09 -0.21 10.26
C GLY A 229 -5.84 -1.53 10.31
N SER A 230 -5.23 -2.61 10.83
CA SER A 230 -5.89 -3.92 10.96
C SER A 230 -7.10 -3.86 11.88
N MET A 231 -7.05 -3.06 12.95
CA MET A 231 -8.23 -2.83 13.79
C MET A 231 -9.40 -2.26 13.00
N VAL A 232 -9.11 -1.29 12.13
CA VAL A 232 -10.14 -0.65 11.29
C VAL A 232 -10.65 -1.62 10.23
N PHE A 233 -9.78 -2.20 9.42
CA PHE A 233 -10.21 -2.98 8.25
C PHE A 233 -10.84 -4.32 8.59
N VAL A 234 -10.45 -4.94 9.72
CA VAL A 234 -10.94 -6.27 10.13
C VAL A 234 -12.13 -6.15 11.07
N ASN A 235 -12.05 -5.26 12.07
CA ASN A 235 -13.02 -5.26 13.16
C ASN A 235 -14.12 -4.21 13.04
N THR A 236 -14.13 -3.34 12.01
CA THR A 236 -15.23 -2.37 11.85
C THR A 236 -16.57 -3.05 11.71
N VAL A 237 -16.70 -4.09 10.90
CA VAL A 237 -17.95 -4.82 10.71
C VAL A 237 -18.40 -5.49 12.01
N VAL A 238 -17.46 -6.07 12.75
CA VAL A 238 -17.74 -6.72 14.05
C VAL A 238 -18.26 -5.71 15.07
N LEU A 239 -17.61 -4.54 15.15
CA LEU A 239 -18.02 -3.46 16.06
C LEU A 239 -19.38 -2.88 15.68
N VAL A 240 -19.54 -2.51 14.39
CA VAL A 240 -20.74 -1.81 13.94
C VAL A 240 -21.95 -2.72 13.96
N GLN A 241 -21.86 -3.92 13.42
CA GLN A 241 -23.01 -4.83 13.35
C GLN A 241 -23.14 -5.69 14.59
N GLY A 242 -22.03 -6.24 15.10
CA GLY A 242 -22.04 -7.14 16.27
C GLY A 242 -22.20 -6.42 17.59
N THR A 243 -21.48 -5.31 17.82
CA THR A 243 -21.50 -4.62 19.11
C THR A 243 -22.56 -3.52 19.18
N TYR A 244 -22.68 -2.69 18.12
CA TYR A 244 -23.63 -1.58 18.12
C TYR A 244 -24.99 -1.93 17.49
N GLY A 245 -25.15 -3.11 16.87
CA GLY A 245 -26.41 -3.55 16.27
C GLY A 245 -26.87 -2.71 15.07
N LEU A 246 -25.94 -2.02 14.38
CA LEU A 246 -26.24 -1.12 13.26
C LEU A 246 -26.04 -1.86 11.92
N GLY A 247 -26.74 -1.37 10.88
CA GLY A 247 -26.72 -1.99 9.56
C GLY A 247 -25.45 -1.69 8.73
N GLU A 248 -25.38 -2.30 7.56
CA GLU A 248 -24.25 -2.27 6.61
C GLU A 248 -23.80 -0.86 6.23
N ARG A 249 -24.75 0.06 6.03
CA ARG A 249 -24.48 1.47 5.71
C ARG A 249 -23.57 2.13 6.76
N TYR A 250 -23.80 1.82 8.04
CA TYR A 250 -23.00 2.38 9.12
C TYR A 250 -21.58 1.81 9.13
N THR A 251 -21.39 0.54 8.71
CA THR A 251 -20.06 -0.04 8.51
C THR A 251 -19.28 0.73 7.44
N ALA A 252 -19.90 0.99 6.30
CA ALA A 252 -19.27 1.75 5.22
C ALA A 252 -18.98 3.21 5.63
N MET A 253 -19.90 3.86 6.38
CA MET A 253 -19.69 5.21 6.90
C MET A 253 -18.51 5.28 7.89
N ALA A 254 -18.35 4.28 8.76
CA ALA A 254 -17.20 4.22 9.67
C ALA A 254 -15.88 4.08 8.91
N LEU A 255 -15.82 3.21 7.89
CA LEU A 255 -14.66 3.08 7.01
C LEU A 255 -14.39 4.38 6.22
N ALA A 256 -15.43 5.06 5.77
CA ALA A 256 -15.33 6.35 5.11
C ALA A 256 -14.74 7.44 6.02
N ALA A 257 -15.08 7.43 7.32
CA ALA A 257 -14.51 8.36 8.31
C ALA A 257 -12.98 8.17 8.44
N PHE A 258 -12.51 6.92 8.48
CA PHE A 258 -11.08 6.63 8.43
C PHE A 258 -10.43 7.20 7.15
N GLY A 259 -11.05 6.96 6.00
CA GLY A 259 -10.58 7.49 4.72
C GLY A 259 -10.53 9.02 4.70
N LEU A 260 -11.58 9.70 5.19
CA LEU A 260 -11.63 11.16 5.29
C LEU A 260 -10.53 11.73 6.19
N GLY A 261 -10.28 11.09 7.36
CA GLY A 261 -9.18 11.47 8.24
C GLY A 261 -7.82 11.35 7.54
N SER A 262 -7.60 10.25 6.84
CA SER A 262 -6.39 10.04 6.04
C SER A 262 -6.22 11.09 4.94
N MET A 263 -7.28 11.41 4.21
CA MET A 263 -7.26 12.41 3.15
C MET A 263 -6.97 13.81 3.70
N LEU A 264 -7.62 14.21 4.79
CA LEU A 264 -7.36 15.50 5.43
C LEU A 264 -5.88 15.63 5.81
N ALA A 265 -5.31 14.63 6.46
CA ALA A 265 -3.90 14.63 6.80
C ALA A 265 -3.01 14.75 5.54
N ALA A 266 -3.28 13.98 4.49
CA ALA A 266 -2.53 14.01 3.24
C ALA A 266 -2.55 15.39 2.56
N LEU A 267 -3.66 16.12 2.64
CA LEU A 267 -3.80 17.47 2.06
C LEU A 267 -2.96 18.52 2.81
N PHE A 268 -2.86 18.43 4.14
CA PHE A 268 -2.07 19.36 4.95
C PHE A 268 -0.59 19.00 5.03
N LEU A 269 -0.26 17.73 4.84
CA LEU A 269 1.08 17.19 5.02
C LEU A 269 2.17 17.86 4.17
N PRO A 270 1.95 18.23 2.87
CA PRO A 270 2.96 18.93 2.09
C PRO A 270 3.39 20.26 2.68
N ARG A 271 2.47 20.98 3.38
CA ARG A 271 2.79 22.23 4.08
C ARG A 271 3.62 21.95 5.33
N LEU A 272 3.23 20.95 6.10
CA LEU A 272 3.94 20.54 7.33
C LEU A 272 5.38 20.11 7.02
N LEU A 273 5.56 19.33 5.96
CA LEU A 273 6.88 18.80 5.55
C LEU A 273 7.83 19.84 4.93
N LYS A 274 7.38 21.08 4.73
CA LYS A 274 8.29 22.19 4.37
C LYS A 274 9.09 22.69 5.58
N THR A 275 8.54 22.60 6.77
CA THR A 275 9.10 23.13 8.01
C THR A 275 9.54 22.04 8.99
N THR A 276 9.01 20.85 8.86
CA THR A 276 9.26 19.75 9.81
C THR A 276 9.84 18.54 9.08
N PRO A 277 10.92 17.94 9.60
CA PRO A 277 11.52 16.73 9.03
C PRO A 277 10.54 15.54 9.02
N ASP A 278 10.78 14.55 8.13
CA ASP A 278 9.93 13.38 7.97
C ASP A 278 9.79 12.55 9.27
N ARG A 279 10.92 12.33 9.97
CA ARG A 279 10.99 11.47 11.16
C ARG A 279 10.03 11.89 12.28
N PRO A 280 10.04 13.13 12.81
CA PRO A 280 9.12 13.54 13.87
C PRO A 280 7.66 13.50 13.41
N VAL A 281 7.35 13.83 12.16
CA VAL A 281 5.99 13.74 11.63
C VAL A 281 5.50 12.30 11.62
N MET A 282 6.31 11.36 11.17
CA MET A 282 5.93 9.95 11.14
C MET A 282 5.82 9.33 12.53
N LEU A 283 6.72 9.71 13.45
CA LEU A 283 6.64 9.27 14.86
C LEU A 283 5.40 9.86 15.55
N SER A 284 5.02 11.11 15.28
CA SER A 284 3.76 11.67 15.80
C SER A 284 2.54 10.93 15.26
N GLY A 285 2.56 10.53 13.97
CA GLY A 285 1.52 9.68 13.39
C GLY A 285 1.37 8.35 14.13
N THR A 286 2.47 7.67 14.46
CA THR A 286 2.41 6.42 15.24
C THR A 286 1.97 6.66 16.68
N ALA A 287 2.36 7.76 17.32
CA ALA A 287 1.87 8.12 18.65
C ALA A 287 0.34 8.33 18.64
N ILE A 288 -0.19 9.01 17.62
CA ILE A 288 -1.63 9.15 17.43
C ILE A 288 -2.29 7.77 17.32
N LEU A 289 -1.73 6.84 16.53
CA LEU A 289 -2.27 5.48 16.39
C LEU A 289 -2.31 4.74 17.75
N VAL A 290 -1.23 4.80 18.55
CA VAL A 290 -1.17 4.16 19.86
C VAL A 290 -2.26 4.73 20.78
N VAL A 291 -2.32 6.06 20.89
CA VAL A 291 -3.31 6.73 21.75
C VAL A 291 -4.73 6.42 21.28
N ALA A 292 -4.99 6.49 19.98
CA ALA A 292 -6.31 6.19 19.43
C ALA A 292 -6.73 4.73 19.69
N LEU A 293 -5.84 3.75 19.55
CA LEU A 293 -6.14 2.36 19.88
C LEU A 293 -6.45 2.19 21.37
N MET A 294 -5.73 2.87 22.26
CA MET A 294 -6.00 2.82 23.70
C MET A 294 -7.33 3.52 24.06
N VAL A 295 -7.62 4.67 23.45
CA VAL A 295 -8.93 5.36 23.61
C VAL A 295 -10.07 4.52 23.05
N GLY A 296 -9.81 3.67 22.06
CA GLY A 296 -10.79 2.72 21.49
C GLY A 296 -11.40 1.78 22.52
N LEU A 297 -10.69 1.46 23.61
CA LEU A 297 -11.23 0.69 24.74
C LEU A 297 -12.41 1.38 25.45
N MET A 298 -12.49 2.70 25.33
CA MET A 298 -13.52 3.53 25.96
C MET A 298 -14.63 3.96 24.97
N ALA A 299 -14.54 3.54 23.71
CA ALA A 299 -15.52 3.89 22.69
C ALA A 299 -16.81 3.09 22.86
N THR A 300 -17.78 3.65 23.59
CA THR A 300 -19.04 3.00 23.91
C THR A 300 -20.17 3.29 22.93
N SER A 301 -19.94 4.20 21.95
CA SER A 301 -20.96 4.58 20.99
C SER A 301 -20.42 4.55 19.55
N TYR A 302 -21.32 4.37 18.59
CA TYR A 302 -20.97 4.40 17.16
C TYR A 302 -20.30 5.71 16.74
N TRP A 303 -20.79 6.87 17.22
CA TRP A 303 -20.20 8.16 16.84
C TRP A 303 -18.82 8.39 17.44
N ALA A 304 -18.56 7.84 18.65
CA ALA A 304 -17.22 7.80 19.20
C ALA A 304 -16.28 6.95 18.33
N LEU A 305 -16.74 5.80 17.83
CA LEU A 305 -16.01 4.97 16.88
C LEU A 305 -15.70 5.72 15.58
N VAL A 306 -16.67 6.42 14.99
CA VAL A 306 -16.50 7.22 13.78
C VAL A 306 -15.42 8.29 13.95
N GLY A 307 -15.48 9.04 15.06
CA GLY A 307 -14.44 10.02 15.40
C GLY A 307 -13.05 9.37 15.59
N LEU A 308 -13.01 8.23 16.26
CA LEU A 308 -11.80 7.47 16.49
C LEU A 308 -11.18 6.96 15.18
N TRP A 309 -12.00 6.45 14.24
CA TRP A 309 -11.55 6.01 12.93
C TRP A 309 -10.97 7.16 12.11
N ALA A 310 -11.57 8.35 12.16
CA ALA A 310 -11.01 9.54 11.52
C ALA A 310 -9.63 9.89 12.11
N VAL A 311 -9.44 9.82 13.42
CA VAL A 311 -8.15 10.07 14.10
C VAL A 311 -7.11 9.01 13.72
N ILE A 312 -7.50 7.72 13.66
CA ILE A 312 -6.61 6.64 13.19
C ILE A 312 -6.23 6.90 11.73
N GLY A 313 -7.17 7.35 10.88
CA GLY A 313 -6.90 7.74 9.49
C GLY A 313 -5.84 8.86 9.38
N ILE A 314 -5.91 9.87 10.24
CA ILE A 314 -4.90 10.93 10.33
C ILE A 314 -3.53 10.33 10.65
N GLY A 315 -3.41 9.57 11.74
CA GLY A 315 -2.16 8.94 12.16
C GLY A 315 -1.57 8.03 11.07
N TYR A 316 -2.42 7.24 10.40
CA TYR A 316 -2.08 6.39 9.27
C TYR A 316 -1.44 7.17 8.13
N SER A 317 -2.05 8.27 7.72
CA SER A 317 -1.57 9.09 6.61
C SER A 317 -0.27 9.84 6.93
N LEU A 318 -0.10 10.33 8.17
CA LEU A 318 1.13 10.97 8.62
C LEU A 318 2.35 10.05 8.50
N VAL A 319 2.14 8.73 8.62
CA VAL A 319 3.22 7.74 8.45
C VAL A 319 3.41 7.38 6.98
N LEU A 320 2.35 7.05 6.25
CA LEU A 320 2.50 6.48 4.90
C LEU A 320 2.85 7.48 3.83
N THR A 321 2.35 8.71 3.91
CA THR A 321 2.56 9.71 2.85
C THR A 321 4.02 10.10 2.65
N PRO A 322 4.85 10.30 3.70
CA PRO A 322 6.27 10.62 3.52
C PRO A 322 7.13 9.44 3.02
N SER A 323 6.64 8.19 3.11
CA SER A 323 7.42 6.98 2.82
C SER A 323 8.09 7.00 1.44
N GLY A 324 7.37 7.44 0.40
CA GLY A 324 7.92 7.55 -0.96
C GLY A 324 9.10 8.52 -1.06
N ARG A 325 9.08 9.63 -0.31
CA ARG A 325 10.16 10.61 -0.26
C ARG A 325 11.41 10.02 0.41
N ILE A 326 11.21 9.25 1.49
CA ILE A 326 12.29 8.57 2.20
C ILE A 326 12.96 7.54 1.29
N LEU A 327 12.17 6.72 0.59
CA LEU A 327 12.68 5.74 -0.36
C LEU A 327 13.51 6.41 -1.47
N ARG A 328 13.01 7.49 -2.07
CA ARG A 328 13.74 8.22 -3.12
C ARG A 328 15.08 8.77 -2.64
N ARG A 329 15.16 9.23 -1.39
CA ARG A 329 16.40 9.75 -0.77
C ARG A 329 17.37 8.66 -0.33
N SER A 330 16.92 7.40 -0.30
CA SER A 330 17.67 6.28 0.26
C SER A 330 18.37 5.43 -0.79
N ALA A 331 18.16 5.69 -2.08
CA ALA A 331 18.77 4.92 -3.17
C ALA A 331 19.10 5.81 -4.37
N SER A 332 20.18 5.42 -5.07
CA SER A 332 20.50 5.93 -6.40
C SER A 332 19.34 5.71 -7.39
N PRO A 333 19.21 6.49 -8.46
CA PRO A 333 18.16 6.28 -9.47
C PRO A 333 18.08 4.84 -9.98
N GLU A 334 19.22 4.16 -10.14
CA GLU A 334 19.32 2.78 -10.62
C GLU A 334 18.74 1.76 -9.63
N ASP A 335 18.89 1.97 -8.32
CA ASP A 335 18.45 1.06 -7.27
C ASP A 335 17.03 1.34 -6.76
N ARG A 336 16.44 2.49 -7.11
CA ARG A 336 15.08 2.87 -6.71
C ARG A 336 14.02 1.81 -7.03
N PRO A 337 13.97 1.19 -8.24
CA PRO A 337 12.97 0.17 -8.53
C PRO A 337 13.06 -1.03 -7.60
N ALA A 338 14.28 -1.51 -7.31
CA ALA A 338 14.50 -2.63 -6.38
C ALA A 338 14.09 -2.27 -4.94
N LEU A 339 14.37 -1.04 -4.51
CA LEU A 339 14.01 -0.55 -3.19
C LEU A 339 12.49 -0.39 -3.04
N PHE A 340 11.79 0.14 -4.04
CA PHE A 340 10.33 0.25 -4.04
C PHE A 340 9.65 -1.13 -4.04
N ALA A 341 10.20 -2.10 -4.77
CA ALA A 341 9.72 -3.48 -4.75
C ALA A 341 9.91 -4.13 -3.37
N ALA A 342 11.07 -3.89 -2.74
CA ALA A 342 11.32 -4.35 -1.36
C ALA A 342 10.36 -3.72 -0.35
N GLN A 343 10.14 -2.40 -0.44
CA GLN A 343 9.15 -1.70 0.39
C GLN A 343 7.76 -2.31 0.22
N PHE A 344 7.35 -2.57 -1.03
CA PHE A 344 6.07 -3.21 -1.31
C PHE A 344 5.95 -4.57 -0.61
N ALA A 345 6.93 -5.45 -0.83
CA ALA A 345 6.91 -6.79 -0.24
C ALA A 345 6.95 -6.75 1.30
N LEU A 346 7.85 -5.98 1.90
CA LEU A 346 8.04 -5.89 3.34
C LEU A 346 6.83 -5.24 4.03
N SER A 347 6.25 -4.18 3.47
CA SER A 347 5.05 -3.56 4.02
C SER A 347 3.85 -4.51 3.98
N HIS A 348 3.66 -5.26 2.88
CA HIS A 348 2.60 -6.28 2.80
C HIS A 348 2.85 -7.46 3.75
N GLY A 349 4.13 -7.79 4.03
CA GLY A 349 4.49 -8.72 5.10
C GLY A 349 4.02 -8.28 6.49
N CYS A 350 4.08 -6.98 6.81
CA CYS A 350 3.52 -6.45 8.06
C CYS A 350 1.99 -6.68 8.15
N TRP A 351 1.27 -6.43 7.05
CA TRP A 351 -0.17 -6.68 6.99
C TRP A 351 -0.52 -8.17 7.06
N LEU A 352 0.32 -9.04 6.47
CA LEU A 352 0.14 -10.49 6.54
C LEU A 352 0.14 -11.00 7.99
N ILE A 353 0.91 -10.36 8.88
CA ILE A 353 0.96 -10.70 10.31
C ILE A 353 -0.24 -10.09 11.05
N THR A 354 -0.54 -8.81 10.79
CA THR A 354 -1.49 -8.06 11.63
C THR A 354 -2.95 -8.32 11.29
N TYR A 355 -3.29 -8.67 10.05
CA TYR A 355 -4.67 -9.00 9.68
C TYR A 355 -5.20 -10.27 10.37
N PRO A 356 -4.50 -11.42 10.31
CA PRO A 356 -4.92 -12.60 11.06
C PRO A 356 -4.97 -12.33 12.55
N LEU A 357 -3.96 -11.65 13.09
CA LEU A 357 -3.91 -11.33 14.51
C LEU A 357 -5.16 -10.52 14.95
N ALA A 358 -5.51 -9.46 14.22
CA ALA A 358 -6.68 -8.65 14.52
C ALA A 358 -7.99 -9.46 14.44
N GLY A 359 -8.10 -10.33 13.43
CA GLY A 359 -9.31 -11.13 13.22
C GLY A 359 -9.47 -12.26 14.21
N TRP A 360 -8.42 -13.06 14.40
CA TRP A 360 -8.47 -14.23 15.30
C TRP A 360 -8.51 -13.82 16.76
N MET A 361 -7.72 -12.82 17.16
CA MET A 361 -7.81 -12.28 18.51
C MET A 361 -9.17 -11.67 18.82
N GLY A 362 -9.75 -10.93 17.86
CA GLY A 362 -11.11 -10.39 18.01
C GLY A 362 -12.15 -11.48 18.25
N ALA A 363 -12.02 -12.61 17.56
CA ALA A 363 -12.94 -13.74 17.69
C ALA A 363 -12.71 -14.59 18.96
N THR A 364 -11.47 -14.75 19.44
CA THR A 364 -11.13 -15.67 20.53
C THR A 364 -10.91 -14.99 21.88
N ALA A 365 -10.23 -13.83 21.90
CA ALA A 365 -9.90 -13.08 23.10
C ALA A 365 -10.77 -11.82 23.31
N GLY A 366 -11.56 -11.48 22.27
CA GLY A 366 -12.45 -10.33 22.25
C GLY A 366 -11.81 -9.02 21.82
N ILE A 367 -12.65 -8.06 21.49
CA ILE A 367 -12.25 -6.75 20.94
C ILE A 367 -11.35 -5.94 21.89
N PRO A 368 -11.59 -5.89 23.23
CA PRO A 368 -10.70 -5.16 24.13
C PRO A 368 -9.26 -5.69 24.13
N ALA A 369 -9.08 -7.02 24.18
CA ALA A 369 -7.75 -7.63 24.10
C ALA A 369 -7.06 -7.34 22.76
N THR A 370 -7.83 -7.29 21.68
CA THR A 370 -7.33 -6.94 20.33
C THR A 370 -6.82 -5.50 20.28
N TYR A 371 -7.55 -4.54 20.85
CA TYR A 371 -7.09 -3.15 20.96
C TYR A 371 -5.74 -3.06 21.70
N VAL A 372 -5.63 -3.72 22.85
CA VAL A 372 -4.39 -3.72 23.66
C VAL A 372 -3.22 -4.33 22.89
N ALA A 373 -3.42 -5.49 22.26
CA ALA A 373 -2.37 -6.15 21.49
C ALA A 373 -1.89 -5.32 20.30
N LEU A 374 -2.83 -4.75 19.53
CA LEU A 374 -2.48 -3.91 18.38
C LEU A 374 -1.85 -2.59 18.80
N ALA A 375 -2.28 -1.99 19.94
CA ALA A 375 -1.63 -0.83 20.53
C ALA A 375 -0.20 -1.15 20.97
N ALA A 376 0.03 -2.32 21.58
CA ALA A 376 1.36 -2.77 21.97
C ALA A 376 2.27 -2.94 20.75
N ILE A 377 1.81 -3.60 19.68
CA ILE A 377 2.58 -3.76 18.44
C ILE A 377 2.89 -2.38 17.82
N THR A 378 1.91 -1.48 17.78
CA THR A 378 2.08 -0.10 17.28
C THR A 378 3.13 0.63 18.11
N GLY A 379 3.08 0.52 19.43
CA GLY A 379 4.05 1.13 20.36
C GLY A 379 5.46 0.56 20.21
N ILE A 380 5.58 -0.77 20.09
CA ILE A 380 6.87 -1.44 19.80
C ILE A 380 7.43 -0.94 18.46
N GLY A 381 6.59 -0.85 17.43
CA GLY A 381 6.98 -0.30 16.13
C GLY A 381 7.46 1.16 16.23
N ALA A 382 6.78 2.00 17.00
CA ALA A 382 7.17 3.38 17.23
C ALA A 382 8.53 3.48 17.95
N ILE A 383 8.74 2.70 19.02
CA ILE A 383 9.98 2.65 19.79
C ILE A 383 11.13 2.12 18.91
N ALA A 384 10.90 1.05 18.17
CA ALA A 384 11.87 0.49 17.24
C ALA A 384 12.27 1.51 16.16
N ALA A 385 11.29 2.21 15.58
CA ALA A 385 11.56 3.26 14.60
C ALA A 385 12.38 4.41 15.19
N ALA A 386 12.04 4.86 16.40
CA ALA A 386 12.76 5.92 17.09
C ALA A 386 14.24 5.56 17.38
N ARG A 387 14.53 4.27 17.63
CA ARG A 387 15.88 3.77 17.90
C ARG A 387 16.66 3.44 16.61
N LEU A 388 15.99 2.86 15.61
CA LEU A 388 16.63 2.42 14.37
C LEU A 388 16.86 3.55 13.38
N TRP A 389 16.07 4.63 13.46
CA TRP A 389 16.20 5.80 12.62
C TRP A 389 16.83 6.93 13.42
N PRO A 390 18.11 7.26 13.20
CA PRO A 390 18.80 8.36 13.93
C PRO A 390 18.08 9.70 13.74
N SER A 391 18.10 10.54 14.79
CA SER A 391 17.51 11.89 14.76
C SER A 391 18.31 12.87 13.93
N VAL A 392 19.60 12.65 13.82
CA VAL A 392 20.52 13.41 12.98
C VAL A 392 20.88 12.53 11.81
N GLU A 393 20.68 13.00 10.58
CA GLU A 393 21.25 12.36 9.41
C GLU A 393 22.77 12.50 9.54
N ILE A 394 23.44 11.38 9.76
CA ILE A 394 24.89 11.35 9.76
C ILE A 394 25.30 11.54 8.31
N ASP A 395 25.81 12.69 7.97
CA ASP A 395 26.54 12.86 6.71
C ASP A 395 27.80 11.99 6.81
N ASP A 396 27.77 10.90 6.05
CA ASP A 396 28.89 9.96 6.03
C ASP A 396 30.04 10.59 5.25
N SER A 397 31.04 11.11 6.00
CA SER A 397 32.24 11.67 5.41
C SER A 397 33.25 10.55 5.18
N HIS A 398 33.50 10.20 3.94
CA HIS A 398 34.44 9.14 3.55
C HIS A 398 35.36 9.60 2.42
N VAL A 399 36.39 8.80 2.17
CA VAL A 399 37.42 9.08 1.18
C VAL A 399 37.39 8.00 0.10
N HIS A 400 37.21 8.43 -1.16
CA HIS A 400 37.38 7.56 -2.32
C HIS A 400 38.82 7.61 -2.80
N THR A 401 39.49 6.49 -2.78
CA THR A 401 40.85 6.31 -3.32
C THR A 401 40.85 5.65 -4.70
N ASP A 402 39.68 5.16 -5.15
CA ASP A 402 39.47 4.37 -6.35
C ASP A 402 38.77 5.14 -7.47
N LEU A 403 38.37 6.42 -7.24
CA LEU A 403 37.69 7.25 -8.23
C LEU A 403 38.60 8.35 -8.76
N ASP A 404 38.48 8.63 -10.06
CA ASP A 404 39.17 9.74 -10.73
C ASP A 404 38.52 11.08 -10.39
N ALA A 405 39.31 12.16 -10.42
CA ALA A 405 38.87 13.55 -10.15
C ALA A 405 37.71 14.02 -11.04
N SER A 406 37.62 13.46 -12.25
CA SER A 406 36.54 13.75 -13.23
C SER A 406 35.25 13.00 -12.95
N HIS A 407 35.24 12.03 -12.02
CA HIS A 407 34.06 11.23 -11.74
C HIS A 407 32.96 12.07 -11.11
N PRO A 408 31.72 12.06 -11.61
CA PRO A 408 30.62 12.92 -11.12
C PRO A 408 30.37 12.80 -9.61
N HIS A 409 30.64 11.62 -9.04
CA HIS A 409 30.44 11.32 -7.62
C HIS A 409 31.37 12.10 -6.68
N VAL A 410 32.60 12.40 -7.13
CA VAL A 410 33.60 13.16 -6.37
C VAL A 410 33.75 14.60 -6.89
N ALA A 411 32.87 15.06 -7.78
CA ALA A 411 32.89 16.42 -8.30
C ALA A 411 32.71 17.43 -7.15
N GLY A 412 33.71 18.28 -6.96
CA GLY A 412 33.77 19.27 -5.86
C GLY A 412 34.24 18.71 -4.51
N ALA A 413 34.69 17.47 -4.43
CA ALA A 413 35.23 16.85 -3.23
C ALA A 413 36.63 17.43 -2.90
N ALA A 414 36.95 17.59 -1.59
CA ALA A 414 38.27 17.99 -1.14
C ALA A 414 39.27 16.84 -1.26
N VAL A 415 40.51 17.12 -1.68
CA VAL A 415 41.58 16.14 -1.69
C VAL A 415 41.94 15.78 -0.23
N ALA A 416 41.91 14.50 0.12
CA ALA A 416 42.26 14.05 1.46
C ALA A 416 43.76 13.97 1.65
N ALA A 417 44.24 14.24 2.86
CA ALA A 417 45.68 14.19 3.21
C ALA A 417 46.28 12.77 3.01
N THR A 418 45.43 11.73 3.04
CA THR A 418 45.82 10.34 2.85
C THR A 418 45.78 9.89 1.37
N GLY A 419 45.52 10.82 0.44
CA GLY A 419 45.27 10.54 -0.96
C GLY A 419 43.77 10.20 -1.21
N GLY A 420 43.27 10.52 -2.41
CA GLY A 420 41.85 10.36 -2.76
C GLY A 420 41.00 11.59 -2.49
N TYR A 421 39.68 11.46 -2.66
CA TYR A 421 38.71 12.55 -2.59
C TYR A 421 37.76 12.36 -1.41
N ARG A 422 37.78 13.34 -0.47
CA ARG A 422 36.90 13.34 0.69
C ARG A 422 35.65 14.15 0.36
N HIS A 423 34.50 13.51 0.50
CA HIS A 423 33.22 14.20 0.48
C HIS A 423 32.26 13.64 1.54
N SER A 424 31.17 14.34 1.77
CA SER A 424 30.09 13.87 2.65
C SER A 424 28.77 13.94 1.91
N HIS A 425 27.95 12.95 2.13
CA HIS A 425 26.57 12.94 1.67
C HIS A 425 25.69 12.12 2.63
N ALA A 426 24.36 12.31 2.54
CA ALA A 426 23.43 11.48 3.27
C ALA A 426 23.70 9.99 2.99
N PHE A 427 23.60 9.14 4.02
CA PHE A 427 23.88 7.70 3.92
C PHE A 427 23.08 7.06 2.76
N VAL A 428 23.79 6.65 1.73
CA VAL A 428 23.25 5.95 0.55
C VAL A 428 24.16 4.74 0.30
N THR A 429 23.58 3.56 0.21
CA THR A 429 24.31 2.37 -0.21
C THR A 429 24.21 2.22 -1.72
N ASP A 430 25.33 2.30 -2.42
CA ASP A 430 25.42 2.14 -3.88
C ASP A 430 26.64 1.29 -4.28
N ARG A 431 27.07 1.33 -5.54
CA ARG A 431 28.24 0.58 -6.03
C ARG A 431 29.55 1.08 -5.43
N HIS A 432 29.60 2.33 -5.02
CA HIS A 432 30.79 3.01 -4.49
C HIS A 432 30.82 3.02 -2.96
N HIS A 433 29.68 2.73 -2.31
CA HIS A 433 29.52 2.68 -0.85
C HIS A 433 29.04 1.30 -0.42
N ARG A 434 29.97 0.43 -0.09
CA ARG A 434 29.73 -0.88 0.54
C ARG A 434 30.03 -0.75 2.04
N HIS A 435 29.02 -0.38 2.82
CA HIS A 435 29.12 -0.35 4.28
C HIS A 435 28.70 -1.68 4.89
#